data_06150370d5b5543cc4c22afc31d6653c
#
_entry.id   06150370d5b5543cc4c22afc31d6653c
#
_cell.length_a   1.000
_cell.length_b   1.000
_cell.length_c   1.000
_cell.angle_alpha   90.00
_cell.angle_beta   90.00
_cell.angle_gamma   90.00
#
_symmetry.space_group_name_H-M   'P 1'
#
loop_
_entity.id
_entity.type
_entity.pdbx_description
1 polymer ?
#
loop_
_entity_poly.entity_id
_entity_poly.type
_entity_poly.pdbx_seq_one_letter_code
_entity_poly.pdbx_strand_id
1 'polypeptide(L)'
;MKEKLCKILMGLSLGLIVVWIVLFSLNEDNFQLISSILGIISMGCLFASSWLSLKQIRKNRYQDIYFAGGCFWGTEKYFKLIEGVVETEVGYANGNTENPTYEQVYTDTTGYAECVHVRFDTEVTTVRKLAELFFKAIDPTSVNQQGEDKGTRYRTGVYYVDPENQGVGSVLKQVFEEQSKIHGPLAVELMPLKNFVKAEDYHQDYLDKNPDGYCHLSPELFEYAKHQGR
;
A
#
# COMPACT_ATOMS: atom_id res chain seq x y z
N MET A 1 6.38 19.49 -7.03
CA MET A 1 6.96 20.43 -6.04
C MET A 1 8.36 20.01 -5.61
N LYS A 2 8.60 18.73 -5.26
CA LYS A 2 9.90 18.20 -4.78
C LYS A 2 11.00 18.18 -5.85
N GLU A 3 10.68 17.84 -7.10
CA GLU A 3 11.64 17.87 -8.21
C GLU A 3 12.13 19.30 -8.50
N LYS A 4 11.23 20.30 -8.39
CA LYS A 4 11.61 21.71 -8.46
C LYS A 4 12.56 22.10 -7.31
N LEU A 5 12.31 21.62 -6.09
CA LEU A 5 13.17 21.90 -4.93
C LEU A 5 14.55 21.25 -5.10
N CYS A 6 14.63 20.02 -5.60
CA CYS A 6 15.91 19.35 -5.88
C CYS A 6 16.72 20.11 -6.95
N LYS A 7 16.07 20.54 -8.04
CA LYS A 7 16.71 21.37 -9.09
C LYS A 7 17.16 22.74 -8.55
N ILE A 8 16.40 23.34 -7.63
CA ILE A 8 16.78 24.61 -6.96
C ILE A 8 18.01 24.38 -6.07
N LEU A 9 18.04 23.32 -5.27
CA LEU A 9 19.17 22.98 -4.40
C LEU A 9 20.43 22.65 -5.21
N MET A 10 20.33 21.96 -6.34
CA MET A 10 21.44 21.75 -7.27
C MET A 10 21.90 23.07 -7.91
N GLY A 11 20.99 23.95 -8.30
CA GLY A 11 21.33 25.27 -8.84
C GLY A 11 22.03 26.15 -7.83
N LEU A 12 21.59 26.11 -6.56
CA LEU A 12 22.25 26.83 -5.46
C LEU A 12 23.67 26.31 -5.18
N SER A 13 23.89 24.99 -5.22
CA SER A 13 25.22 24.41 -5.03
C SER A 13 26.19 24.80 -6.16
N LEU A 14 25.73 24.81 -7.42
CA LEU A 14 26.51 25.29 -8.55
C LEU A 14 26.85 26.80 -8.41
N GLY A 15 25.85 27.61 -8.02
CA GLY A 15 26.04 29.04 -7.77
C GLY A 15 27.08 29.32 -6.68
N LEU A 16 27.06 28.52 -5.59
CA LEU A 16 28.07 28.65 -4.51
C LEU A 16 29.48 28.28 -4.97
N ILE A 17 29.64 27.30 -5.87
CA ILE A 17 30.94 26.94 -6.47
C ILE A 17 31.48 28.10 -7.32
N VAL A 18 30.63 28.75 -8.13
CA VAL A 18 31.02 29.91 -8.94
C VAL A 18 31.43 31.08 -8.05
N VAL A 19 30.67 31.36 -7.01
CA VAL A 19 31.01 32.41 -6.00
C VAL A 19 32.34 32.07 -5.32
N TRP A 20 32.59 30.79 -5.00
CA TRP A 20 33.85 30.36 -4.40
C TRP A 20 35.04 30.61 -5.33
N ILE A 21 34.93 30.30 -6.63
CA ILE A 21 35.96 30.56 -7.64
C ILE A 21 36.26 32.07 -7.78
N VAL A 22 35.22 32.91 -7.73
CA VAL A 22 35.37 34.37 -7.83
C VAL A 22 36.05 34.97 -6.57
N LEU A 23 35.67 34.48 -5.38
CA LEU A 23 36.23 34.91 -4.12
C LEU A 23 37.68 34.49 -3.93
N PHE A 24 38.07 33.31 -4.53
CA PHE A 24 39.46 32.85 -4.57
C PHE A 24 40.40 33.85 -5.24
N SER A 25 39.88 34.70 -6.14
CA SER A 25 40.63 35.67 -6.90
C SER A 25 40.81 37.03 -6.18
N LEU A 26 40.17 37.25 -5.02
CA LEU A 26 39.97 38.61 -4.52
C LEU A 26 40.74 38.98 -3.23
N ASN A 27 41.06 38.10 -2.30
CA ASN A 27 41.82 38.44 -1.09
C ASN A 27 42.21 37.21 -0.24
N GLU A 28 43.50 37.09 0.17
CA GLU A 28 44.03 35.91 0.90
C GLU A 28 43.59 35.84 2.37
N ASP A 29 43.44 36.98 3.06
CA ASP A 29 43.23 37.00 4.53
C ASP A 29 41.86 36.50 4.99
N ASN A 30 40.80 36.67 4.21
CA ASN A 30 39.46 36.22 4.53
C ASN A 30 39.06 34.94 3.77
N PHE A 31 39.92 34.50 2.85
CA PHE A 31 39.59 33.39 1.94
C PHE A 31 39.36 32.08 2.67
N GLN A 32 40.17 31.72 3.67
CA GLN A 32 40.03 30.47 4.40
C GLN A 32 38.73 30.38 5.19
N LEU A 33 38.30 31.46 5.82
CA LEU A 33 37.05 31.49 6.58
C LEU A 33 35.84 31.37 5.66
N ILE A 34 35.80 32.13 4.58
CA ILE A 34 34.70 32.15 3.61
C ILE A 34 34.62 30.80 2.87
N SER A 35 35.76 30.21 2.48
CA SER A 35 35.81 28.90 1.81
C SER A 35 35.29 27.78 2.73
N SER A 36 35.63 27.80 4.02
CA SER A 36 35.15 26.87 5.01
C SER A 36 33.62 26.94 5.20
N ILE A 37 33.08 28.17 5.30
CA ILE A 37 31.62 28.38 5.42
C ILE A 37 30.89 27.92 4.17
N LEU A 38 31.37 28.24 2.97
CA LEU A 38 30.77 27.80 1.71
C LEU A 38 30.84 26.26 1.54
N GLY A 39 31.95 25.65 1.99
CA GLY A 39 32.09 24.19 2.02
C GLY A 39 31.06 23.51 2.93
N ILE A 40 30.85 24.03 4.13
CA ILE A 40 29.84 23.52 5.07
C ILE A 40 28.42 23.68 4.48
N ILE A 41 28.08 24.80 3.89
CA ILE A 41 26.78 25.04 3.25
C ILE A 41 26.58 24.09 2.07
N SER A 42 27.59 23.90 1.21
CA SER A 42 27.56 23.01 0.08
C SER A 42 27.32 21.53 0.51
N MET A 43 28.07 21.08 1.53
CA MET A 43 27.87 19.73 2.10
C MET A 43 26.48 19.57 2.72
N GLY A 44 25.99 20.59 3.43
CA GLY A 44 24.63 20.58 3.98
C GLY A 44 23.55 20.45 2.90
N CYS A 45 23.69 21.16 1.78
CA CYS A 45 22.79 21.08 0.63
C CYS A 45 22.83 19.70 -0.05
N LEU A 46 24.01 19.11 -0.22
CA LEU A 46 24.17 17.76 -0.77
C LEU A 46 23.57 16.71 0.15
N PHE A 47 23.78 16.82 1.45
CA PHE A 47 23.18 15.91 2.43
C PHE A 47 21.67 16.02 2.45
N ALA A 48 21.12 17.23 2.44
CA ALA A 48 19.66 17.45 2.38
C ALA A 48 19.04 16.91 1.09
N SER A 49 19.70 17.10 -0.07
CA SER A 49 19.21 16.58 -1.36
C SER A 49 19.23 15.05 -1.40
N SER A 50 20.30 14.43 -0.91
CA SER A 50 20.40 12.97 -0.79
C SER A 50 19.36 12.40 0.15
N TRP A 51 19.14 13.02 1.31
CA TRP A 51 18.12 12.60 2.28
C TRP A 51 16.70 12.71 1.72
N LEU A 52 16.39 13.80 0.99
CA LEU A 52 15.11 13.97 0.31
C LEU A 52 14.88 12.92 -0.79
N SER A 53 15.94 12.59 -1.54
CA SER A 53 15.90 11.54 -2.57
C SER A 53 15.66 10.17 -1.95
N LEU A 54 16.37 9.81 -0.89
CA LEU A 54 16.16 8.56 -0.15
C LEU A 54 14.74 8.46 0.43
N LYS A 55 14.21 9.57 0.97
CA LYS A 55 12.84 9.62 1.48
C LYS A 55 11.81 9.43 0.36
N GLN A 56 12.09 9.94 -0.84
CA GLN A 56 11.22 9.75 -2.01
C GLN A 56 11.26 8.30 -2.51
N ILE A 57 12.45 7.69 -2.61
CA ILE A 57 12.62 6.29 -2.97
C ILE A 57 11.86 5.40 -1.99
N ARG A 58 12.04 5.61 -0.67
CA ARG A 58 11.30 4.86 0.35
C ARG A 58 9.77 5.01 0.24
N LYS A 59 9.28 6.23 -0.09
CA LYS A 59 7.84 6.46 -0.25
C LYS A 59 7.26 5.72 -1.44
N ASN A 60 8.03 5.58 -2.53
CA ASN A 60 7.56 4.92 -3.75
C ASN A 60 7.78 3.39 -3.71
N ARG A 61 8.59 2.89 -2.77
CA ARG A 61 8.87 1.48 -2.62
C ARG A 61 7.68 0.69 -2.10
N TYR A 62 6.86 1.29 -1.23
CA TYR A 62 5.71 0.61 -0.64
C TYR A 62 4.42 1.20 -1.18
N GLN A 63 3.49 0.30 -1.50
CA GLN A 63 2.13 0.64 -1.91
C GLN A 63 1.11 -0.04 -1.02
N ASP A 64 -0.08 0.53 -0.98
CA ASP A 64 -1.20 0.09 -0.16
C ASP A 64 -2.36 -0.30 -1.08
N ILE A 65 -3.01 -1.43 -0.77
CA ILE A 65 -4.20 -1.93 -1.45
C ILE A 65 -5.11 -2.61 -0.42
N TYR A 66 -6.39 -2.72 -0.72
CA TYR A 66 -7.41 -3.18 0.21
C TYR A 66 -8.24 -4.30 -0.42
N PHE A 67 -8.32 -5.45 0.26
CA PHE A 67 -9.03 -6.63 -0.22
C PHE A 67 -10.16 -7.02 0.73
N ALA A 68 -11.40 -6.97 0.24
CA ALA A 68 -12.56 -7.55 0.89
C ALA A 68 -12.79 -8.94 0.29
N GLY A 69 -12.55 -10.00 1.06
CA GLY A 69 -12.55 -11.38 0.59
C GLY A 69 -13.39 -12.33 1.45
N GLY A 70 -14.54 -11.89 1.95
CA GLY A 70 -15.28 -12.60 2.99
C GLY A 70 -14.73 -12.29 4.37
N CYS A 71 -14.71 -13.28 5.28
CA CYS A 71 -14.14 -13.10 6.61
C CYS A 71 -12.67 -12.66 6.53
N PHE A 72 -12.37 -11.53 7.17
CA PHE A 72 -11.04 -10.91 7.09
C PHE A 72 -9.94 -11.71 7.82
N TRP A 73 -10.26 -12.62 8.74
CA TRP A 73 -9.25 -13.45 9.42
C TRP A 73 -8.49 -14.36 8.46
N GLY A 74 -9.23 -15.08 7.61
CA GLY A 74 -8.64 -15.94 6.57
C GLY A 74 -7.93 -15.12 5.50
N THR A 75 -8.56 -14.04 5.07
CA THR A 75 -8.00 -13.13 4.05
C THR A 75 -6.69 -12.48 4.53
N GLU A 76 -6.62 -12.02 5.80
CA GLU A 76 -5.37 -11.50 6.38
C GLU A 76 -4.28 -12.55 6.39
N LYS A 77 -4.56 -13.74 6.94
CA LYS A 77 -3.59 -14.84 7.00
C LYS A 77 -3.07 -15.20 5.63
N TYR A 78 -3.93 -15.22 4.61
CA TYR A 78 -3.56 -15.51 3.24
C TYR A 78 -2.55 -14.48 2.70
N PHE A 79 -2.84 -13.19 2.82
CA PHE A 79 -1.95 -12.14 2.31
C PHE A 79 -0.64 -12.06 3.08
N LYS A 80 -0.62 -12.25 4.38
CA LYS A 80 0.61 -12.28 5.20
C LYS A 80 1.63 -13.33 4.74
N LEU A 81 1.21 -14.39 4.10
CA LEU A 81 2.07 -15.47 3.62
C LEU A 81 2.70 -15.16 2.25
N ILE A 82 2.24 -14.12 1.54
CA ILE A 82 2.73 -13.77 0.21
C ILE A 82 4.01 -12.96 0.35
N GLU A 83 5.07 -13.40 -0.34
CA GLU A 83 6.34 -12.68 -0.37
C GLU A 83 6.16 -11.26 -0.96
N GLY A 84 6.73 -10.28 -0.29
CA GLY A 84 6.60 -8.87 -0.64
C GLY A 84 5.48 -8.15 0.10
N VAL A 85 4.55 -8.85 0.76
CA VAL A 85 3.64 -8.23 1.73
C VAL A 85 4.42 -7.94 3.01
N VAL A 86 4.42 -6.68 3.44
CA VAL A 86 5.21 -6.20 4.59
C VAL A 86 4.36 -5.87 5.79
N GLU A 87 3.06 -5.59 5.59
CA GLU A 87 2.13 -5.27 6.66
C GLU A 87 0.70 -5.63 6.24
N THR A 88 -0.09 -6.13 7.17
CA THR A 88 -1.54 -6.32 7.02
C THR A 88 -2.26 -5.71 8.20
N GLU A 89 -3.46 -5.19 7.96
CA GLU A 89 -4.34 -4.68 9.00
C GLU A 89 -5.79 -5.01 8.62
N VAL A 90 -6.53 -5.69 9.49
CA VAL A 90 -7.95 -5.95 9.26
C VAL A 90 -8.80 -4.77 9.69
N GLY A 91 -9.87 -4.52 8.93
CA GLY A 91 -10.76 -3.41 9.18
C GLY A 91 -12.04 -3.47 8.35
N TYR A 92 -12.70 -2.35 8.29
CA TYR A 92 -13.98 -2.15 7.63
C TYR A 92 -13.83 -1.11 6.54
N ALA A 93 -14.24 -1.43 5.30
CA ALA A 93 -14.05 -0.56 4.15
C ALA A 93 -15.37 -0.13 3.49
N ASN A 94 -15.37 1.07 2.94
CA ASN A 94 -16.41 1.61 2.05
C ASN A 94 -17.83 1.62 2.64
N GLY A 95 -17.94 1.91 3.94
CA GLY A 95 -19.22 2.07 4.61
C GLY A 95 -19.74 3.50 4.64
N ASN A 96 -20.88 3.69 5.33
CA ASN A 96 -21.66 4.92 5.34
C ASN A 96 -21.76 5.57 6.72
N THR A 97 -21.16 4.98 7.77
CA THR A 97 -21.17 5.49 9.14
C THR A 97 -19.76 5.90 9.57
N GLU A 98 -19.64 6.73 10.59
CA GLU A 98 -18.36 7.09 11.18
C GLU A 98 -17.97 6.09 12.27
N ASN A 99 -16.73 5.65 12.25
CA ASN A 99 -16.11 4.80 13.29
C ASN A 99 -17.01 3.66 13.80
N PRO A 100 -17.47 2.73 12.94
CA PRO A 100 -18.35 1.65 13.37
C PRO A 100 -17.62 0.67 14.27
N THR A 101 -18.33 0.06 15.22
CA THR A 101 -17.87 -1.13 15.96
C THR A 101 -18.17 -2.40 15.17
N TYR A 102 -17.52 -3.51 15.54
CA TYR A 102 -17.82 -4.83 14.94
C TYR A 102 -19.28 -5.19 15.02
N GLU A 103 -19.92 -4.98 16.18
CA GLU A 103 -21.35 -5.28 16.37
C GLU A 103 -22.25 -4.48 15.41
N GLN A 104 -21.87 -3.23 15.13
CA GLN A 104 -22.61 -2.40 14.16
C GLN A 104 -22.40 -2.92 12.74
N VAL A 105 -21.18 -3.26 12.33
CA VAL A 105 -20.90 -3.84 11.01
C VAL A 105 -21.61 -5.18 10.86
N TYR A 106 -21.67 -5.98 11.93
CA TYR A 106 -22.34 -7.29 11.94
C TYR A 106 -23.84 -7.21 11.64
N THR A 107 -24.48 -6.06 11.85
CA THR A 107 -25.89 -5.87 11.50
C THR A 107 -26.16 -5.76 9.99
N ASP A 108 -25.14 -5.65 9.15
CA ASP A 108 -25.22 -5.38 7.71
C ASP A 108 -25.88 -4.03 7.32
N THR A 109 -26.09 -3.11 8.29
CA THR A 109 -26.75 -1.82 8.06
C THR A 109 -25.79 -0.66 7.83
N THR A 110 -24.51 -0.83 8.16
CA THR A 110 -23.49 0.23 8.07
C THR A 110 -22.90 0.36 6.65
N GLY A 111 -23.15 -0.62 5.78
CA GLY A 111 -22.62 -0.64 4.42
C GLY A 111 -21.13 -0.97 4.32
N TYR A 112 -20.47 -1.27 5.43
CA TYR A 112 -19.07 -1.67 5.43
C TYR A 112 -18.86 -3.12 4.95
N ALA A 113 -17.72 -3.39 4.29
CA ALA A 113 -17.22 -4.72 4.07
C ALA A 113 -16.09 -5.02 5.07
N GLU A 114 -15.99 -6.27 5.55
CA GLU A 114 -14.78 -6.77 6.16
C GLU A 114 -13.65 -6.74 5.13
N CYS A 115 -12.52 -6.16 5.48
CA CYS A 115 -11.47 -5.82 4.54
C CYS A 115 -10.10 -5.93 5.18
N VAL A 116 -9.12 -6.33 4.36
CA VAL A 116 -7.70 -6.35 4.75
C VAL A 116 -6.97 -5.24 4.00
N HIS A 117 -6.38 -4.31 4.72
CA HIS A 117 -5.36 -3.43 4.20
C HIS A 117 -4.07 -4.22 4.03
N VAL A 118 -3.48 -4.15 2.86
CA VAL A 118 -2.24 -4.84 2.51
C VAL A 118 -1.22 -3.82 2.04
N ARG A 119 -0.12 -3.72 2.75
CA ARG A 119 1.04 -2.94 2.36
C ARG A 119 2.11 -3.84 1.80
N PHE A 120 2.62 -3.55 0.63
CA PHE A 120 3.56 -4.41 -0.08
C PHE A 120 4.75 -3.65 -0.65
N ASP A 121 5.87 -4.38 -0.81
CA ASP A 121 7.11 -3.90 -1.42
C ASP A 121 7.02 -4.07 -2.94
N THR A 122 7.00 -2.96 -3.67
CA THR A 122 6.90 -2.93 -5.13
C THR A 122 8.13 -3.47 -5.86
N GLU A 123 9.26 -3.65 -5.16
CA GLU A 123 10.45 -4.30 -5.70
C GLU A 123 10.35 -5.83 -5.63
N VAL A 124 9.42 -6.37 -4.83
CA VAL A 124 9.25 -7.83 -4.60
C VAL A 124 7.99 -8.35 -5.26
N THR A 125 6.86 -7.63 -5.13
CA THR A 125 5.58 -8.03 -5.71
C THR A 125 4.87 -6.85 -6.38
N THR A 126 3.74 -7.10 -7.02
CA THR A 126 2.99 -6.07 -7.75
C THR A 126 1.51 -6.11 -7.40
N VAL A 127 0.82 -4.98 -7.58
CA VAL A 127 -0.64 -4.92 -7.41
C VAL A 127 -1.37 -5.93 -8.31
N ARG A 128 -0.87 -6.17 -9.55
CA ARG A 128 -1.39 -7.21 -10.44
C ARG A 128 -1.31 -8.58 -9.80
N LYS A 129 -0.13 -8.97 -9.33
CA LYS A 129 0.10 -10.29 -8.71
C LYS A 129 -0.78 -10.50 -7.49
N LEU A 130 -0.88 -9.49 -6.61
CA LEU A 130 -1.75 -9.56 -5.43
C LEU A 130 -3.22 -9.71 -5.80
N ALA A 131 -3.70 -8.98 -6.83
CA ALA A 131 -5.06 -9.12 -7.32
C ALA A 131 -5.32 -10.50 -7.95
N GLU A 132 -4.40 -11.05 -8.74
CA GLU A 132 -4.51 -12.40 -9.30
C GLU A 132 -4.56 -13.47 -8.20
N LEU A 133 -3.76 -13.31 -7.13
CA LEU A 133 -3.78 -14.20 -5.97
C LEU A 133 -5.08 -14.07 -5.17
N PHE A 134 -5.63 -12.85 -5.06
CA PHE A 134 -6.94 -12.63 -4.44
C PHE A 134 -8.05 -13.42 -5.15
N PHE A 135 -8.11 -13.37 -6.49
CA PHE A 135 -9.08 -14.13 -7.27
C PHE A 135 -8.96 -15.66 -7.11
N LYS A 136 -7.83 -16.17 -6.67
CA LYS A 136 -7.67 -17.61 -6.34
C LYS A 136 -8.20 -17.95 -4.95
N ALA A 137 -8.29 -16.97 -4.07
CA ALA A 137 -8.73 -17.17 -2.69
C ALA A 137 -10.25 -17.04 -2.51
N ILE A 138 -10.97 -16.49 -3.48
CA ILE A 138 -12.41 -16.21 -3.39
C ILE A 138 -13.22 -16.95 -4.46
N ASP A 139 -14.53 -17.05 -4.24
CA ASP A 139 -15.50 -17.24 -5.33
C ASP A 139 -15.87 -15.85 -5.89
N PRO A 140 -15.37 -15.48 -7.09
CA PRO A 140 -15.58 -14.15 -7.63
C PRO A 140 -16.99 -13.90 -8.18
N THR A 141 -17.85 -14.92 -8.23
CA THR A 141 -19.23 -14.86 -8.72
C THR A 141 -20.25 -14.79 -7.58
N SER A 142 -19.81 -15.07 -6.36
CA SER A 142 -20.69 -15.10 -5.19
C SER A 142 -21.03 -13.69 -4.69
N VAL A 143 -22.31 -13.40 -4.54
CA VAL A 143 -22.81 -12.10 -4.09
C VAL A 143 -23.02 -12.12 -2.59
N ASN A 144 -22.36 -11.20 -1.87
CA ASN A 144 -22.49 -11.04 -0.41
C ASN A 144 -22.27 -12.33 0.38
N GLN A 145 -21.41 -13.22 -0.12
CA GLN A 145 -21.12 -14.49 0.52
C GLN A 145 -19.74 -15.02 0.11
N GLN A 146 -19.00 -15.59 1.07
CA GLN A 146 -17.82 -16.43 0.80
C GLN A 146 -17.85 -17.64 1.74
N GLY A 147 -17.85 -18.84 1.14
CA GLY A 147 -18.06 -20.08 1.91
C GLY A 147 -19.40 -20.05 2.66
N GLU A 148 -19.33 -20.26 3.97
CA GLU A 148 -20.51 -20.24 4.85
C GLU A 148 -20.84 -18.82 5.38
N ASP A 149 -19.94 -17.85 5.17
CA ASP A 149 -20.11 -16.47 5.63
C ASP A 149 -21.07 -15.71 4.71
N LYS A 150 -22.22 -15.30 5.24
CA LYS A 150 -23.31 -14.62 4.52
C LYS A 150 -23.60 -13.24 5.12
N GLY A 151 -23.80 -12.27 4.25
CA GLY A 151 -24.10 -10.88 4.61
C GLY A 151 -23.35 -9.89 3.74
N THR A 152 -23.82 -8.64 3.67
CA THR A 152 -23.21 -7.60 2.85
C THR A 152 -21.78 -7.25 3.31
N ARG A 153 -21.47 -7.49 4.58
CA ARG A 153 -20.11 -7.33 5.14
C ARG A 153 -19.11 -8.31 4.56
N TYR A 154 -19.54 -9.46 4.04
CA TYR A 154 -18.70 -10.48 3.41
C TYR A 154 -18.67 -10.39 1.88
N ARG A 155 -19.14 -9.27 1.30
CA ARG A 155 -19.00 -9.02 -0.13
C ARG A 155 -17.54 -8.92 -0.52
N THR A 156 -17.25 -9.27 -1.76
CA THR A 156 -15.89 -9.22 -2.29
C THR A 156 -15.61 -7.91 -2.99
N GLY A 157 -14.37 -7.43 -2.86
CA GLY A 157 -13.94 -6.19 -3.48
C GLY A 157 -12.43 -5.95 -3.44
N VAL A 158 -11.96 -5.18 -4.39
CA VAL A 158 -10.61 -4.61 -4.43
C VAL A 158 -10.74 -3.09 -4.41
N TYR A 159 -10.23 -2.47 -3.34
CA TYR A 159 -10.27 -1.03 -3.17
C TYR A 159 -8.86 -0.46 -3.21
N TYR A 160 -8.69 0.67 -3.88
CA TYR A 160 -7.36 1.23 -4.12
C TYR A 160 -7.31 2.73 -3.86
N VAL A 161 -6.12 3.20 -3.51
CA VAL A 161 -5.76 4.61 -3.40
C VAL A 161 -4.72 4.89 -4.48
N ASP A 162 -4.96 5.87 -5.34
CA ASP A 162 -4.03 6.26 -6.42
C ASP A 162 -3.71 7.77 -6.36
N PRO A 163 -3.09 8.23 -5.25
CA PRO A 163 -2.93 9.66 -4.97
C PRO A 163 -1.96 10.37 -5.93
N GLU A 164 -1.09 9.64 -6.60
CA GLU A 164 -0.08 10.15 -7.53
C GLU A 164 -0.37 9.74 -8.99
N ASN A 165 -1.58 9.21 -9.27
CA ASN A 165 -2.00 8.70 -10.59
C ASN A 165 -1.00 7.68 -11.16
N GLN A 166 -0.61 6.72 -10.33
CA GLN A 166 0.37 5.68 -10.68
C GLN A 166 -0.22 4.59 -11.59
N GLY A 167 -1.48 4.71 -11.95
CA GLY A 167 -2.15 3.78 -12.85
C GLY A 167 -2.63 2.49 -12.20
N VAL A 168 -2.68 2.41 -10.85
CA VAL A 168 -3.16 1.23 -10.10
C VAL A 168 -4.53 0.81 -10.58
N GLY A 169 -5.48 1.75 -10.69
CA GLY A 169 -6.82 1.47 -11.17
C GLY A 169 -6.86 0.88 -12.58
N SER A 170 -5.93 1.29 -13.48
CA SER A 170 -5.84 0.76 -14.83
C SER A 170 -5.33 -0.69 -14.86
N VAL A 171 -4.33 -1.01 -14.03
CA VAL A 171 -3.81 -2.37 -13.88
C VAL A 171 -4.89 -3.30 -13.32
N LEU A 172 -5.61 -2.86 -12.28
CA LEU A 172 -6.69 -3.64 -11.70
C LEU A 172 -7.82 -3.90 -12.69
N LYS A 173 -8.23 -2.90 -13.49
CA LYS A 173 -9.24 -3.09 -14.56
C LYS A 173 -8.83 -4.19 -15.53
N GLN A 174 -7.56 -4.23 -15.97
CA GLN A 174 -7.07 -5.30 -16.85
C GLN A 174 -7.19 -6.68 -16.19
N VAL A 175 -6.79 -6.81 -14.92
CA VAL A 175 -6.95 -8.07 -14.18
C VAL A 175 -8.43 -8.48 -14.11
N PHE A 176 -9.33 -7.55 -13.81
CA PHE A 176 -10.76 -7.84 -13.74
C PHE A 176 -11.34 -8.26 -15.10
N GLU A 177 -10.91 -7.64 -16.20
CA GLU A 177 -11.29 -8.06 -17.55
C GLU A 177 -10.79 -9.48 -17.89
N GLU A 178 -9.58 -9.83 -17.48
CA GLU A 178 -9.02 -11.17 -17.64
C GLU A 178 -9.79 -12.19 -16.80
N GLN A 179 -10.08 -11.89 -15.53
CA GLN A 179 -10.82 -12.76 -14.64
C GLN A 179 -12.28 -12.94 -15.08
N SER A 180 -12.91 -11.90 -15.61
CA SER A 180 -14.29 -12.02 -16.15
C SER A 180 -14.39 -12.94 -17.37
N LYS A 181 -13.32 -13.09 -18.15
CA LYS A 181 -13.27 -14.08 -19.26
C LYS A 181 -13.18 -15.52 -18.74
N ILE A 182 -12.62 -15.72 -17.55
CA ILE A 182 -12.44 -17.04 -16.95
C ILE A 182 -13.71 -17.46 -16.19
N HIS A 183 -14.26 -16.54 -15.37
CA HIS A 183 -15.33 -16.83 -14.41
C HIS A 183 -16.72 -16.37 -14.87
N GLY A 184 -16.82 -15.57 -15.93
CA GLY A 184 -18.05 -14.89 -16.32
C GLY A 184 -18.25 -13.57 -15.55
N PRO A 185 -19.50 -13.14 -15.36
CA PRO A 185 -19.79 -11.90 -14.63
C PRO A 185 -19.25 -11.96 -13.19
N LEU A 186 -18.43 -10.97 -12.83
CA LEU A 186 -17.84 -10.88 -11.48
C LEU A 186 -18.79 -10.14 -10.53
N ALA A 187 -18.93 -10.67 -9.31
CA ALA A 187 -19.58 -10.00 -8.18
C ALA A 187 -18.61 -9.12 -7.38
N VAL A 188 -17.33 -9.14 -7.73
CA VAL A 188 -16.25 -8.42 -7.03
C VAL A 188 -16.30 -6.94 -7.36
N GLU A 189 -16.36 -6.09 -6.33
CA GLU A 189 -16.29 -4.63 -6.49
C GLU A 189 -14.89 -4.20 -6.89
N LEU A 190 -14.78 -3.22 -7.81
CA LEU A 190 -13.52 -2.52 -8.12
C LEU A 190 -13.77 -1.03 -8.06
N MET A 191 -13.25 -0.37 -7.04
CA MET A 191 -13.46 1.06 -6.84
C MET A 191 -12.36 1.73 -6.01
N PRO A 192 -12.23 3.06 -6.08
CA PRO A 192 -11.43 3.80 -5.12
C PRO A 192 -11.90 3.55 -3.68
N LEU A 193 -10.93 3.48 -2.75
CA LEU A 193 -11.23 3.45 -1.33
C LEU A 193 -11.86 4.78 -0.91
N LYS A 194 -13.04 4.72 -0.27
CA LYS A 194 -13.72 5.90 0.30
C LYS A 194 -13.27 6.14 1.74
N ASN A 195 -13.32 5.09 2.53
CA ASN A 195 -12.90 5.08 3.93
C ASN A 195 -12.44 3.67 4.34
N PHE A 196 -11.59 3.63 5.34
CA PHE A 196 -11.17 2.41 6.02
C PHE A 196 -11.07 2.71 7.50
N VAL A 197 -11.69 1.88 8.31
CA VAL A 197 -11.65 1.94 9.76
C VAL A 197 -11.02 0.65 10.25
N LYS A 198 -9.92 0.76 11.01
CA LYS A 198 -9.26 -0.39 11.61
C LYS A 198 -10.23 -1.11 12.54
N ALA A 199 -10.31 -2.43 12.42
CA ALA A 199 -11.05 -3.26 13.35
C ALA A 199 -10.33 -3.37 14.70
N GLU A 200 -11.06 -3.80 15.70
CA GLU A 200 -10.60 -3.95 17.08
C GLU A 200 -9.37 -4.86 17.18
N ASP A 201 -8.54 -4.63 18.18
CA ASP A 201 -7.24 -5.31 18.31
C ASP A 201 -7.33 -6.84 18.43
N TYR A 202 -8.47 -7.36 18.91
CA TYR A 202 -8.68 -8.80 19.01
C TYR A 202 -8.90 -9.47 17.64
N HIS A 203 -9.24 -8.71 16.60
CA HIS A 203 -9.36 -9.21 15.23
C HIS A 203 -8.01 -9.25 14.50
N GLN A 204 -7.06 -8.40 14.87
CA GLN A 204 -5.75 -8.34 14.22
C GLN A 204 -4.97 -9.61 14.48
N ASP A 205 -4.38 -10.21 13.43
CA ASP A 205 -3.59 -11.44 13.50
C ASP A 205 -4.36 -12.62 14.13
N TYR A 206 -5.69 -12.68 13.93
CA TYR A 206 -6.55 -13.61 14.66
C TYR A 206 -6.12 -15.07 14.49
N LEU A 207 -5.86 -15.53 13.27
CA LEU A 207 -5.43 -16.91 13.01
C LEU A 207 -3.96 -17.19 13.38
N ASP A 208 -3.15 -16.19 13.66
CA ASP A 208 -1.82 -16.37 14.25
C ASP A 208 -1.92 -16.60 15.74
N LYS A 209 -2.86 -15.90 16.40
CA LYS A 209 -3.15 -16.03 17.84
C LYS A 209 -4.02 -17.24 18.17
N ASN A 210 -4.88 -17.66 17.21
CA ASN A 210 -5.84 -18.75 17.34
C ASN A 210 -5.72 -19.72 16.14
N PRO A 211 -4.72 -20.60 16.10
CA PRO A 211 -4.47 -21.49 14.94
C PRO A 211 -5.63 -22.42 14.59
N ASP A 212 -6.45 -22.79 15.58
CA ASP A 212 -7.65 -23.64 15.39
C ASP A 212 -8.93 -22.80 15.19
N GLY A 213 -8.79 -21.49 15.02
CA GLY A 213 -9.91 -20.56 14.81
C GLY A 213 -10.63 -20.82 13.49
N TYR A 214 -11.87 -20.32 13.40
CA TYR A 214 -12.66 -20.41 12.18
C TYR A 214 -11.96 -19.75 10.99
N CYS A 215 -11.93 -20.46 9.86
CA CYS A 215 -11.42 -19.96 8.60
C CYS A 215 -12.23 -20.55 7.43
N HIS A 216 -12.69 -19.68 6.51
CA HIS A 216 -13.38 -20.09 5.29
C HIS A 216 -12.42 -20.54 4.17
N LEU A 217 -11.12 -20.20 4.28
CA LEU A 217 -10.10 -20.60 3.32
C LEU A 217 -9.49 -21.96 3.70
N SER A 218 -9.17 -22.76 2.69
CA SER A 218 -8.58 -24.07 2.90
C SER A 218 -7.07 -23.98 3.23
N PRO A 219 -6.50 -24.95 3.97
CA PRO A 219 -5.06 -25.00 4.23
C PRO A 219 -4.20 -25.01 2.97
N GLU A 220 -4.69 -25.60 1.87
CA GLU A 220 -3.97 -25.66 0.59
C GLU A 220 -3.76 -24.27 -0.02
N LEU A 221 -4.70 -23.34 0.20
CA LEU A 221 -4.54 -21.94 -0.25
C LEU A 221 -3.42 -21.22 0.51
N PHE A 222 -3.27 -21.49 1.80
CA PHE A 222 -2.16 -20.93 2.59
C PHE A 222 -0.81 -21.48 2.13
N GLU A 223 -0.72 -22.78 1.86
CA GLU A 223 0.50 -23.36 1.29
C GLU A 223 0.78 -22.80 -0.11
N TYR A 224 -0.24 -22.63 -0.92
CA TYR A 224 -0.11 -21.99 -2.23
C TYR A 224 0.46 -20.56 -2.10
N ALA A 225 -0.08 -19.75 -1.19
CA ALA A 225 0.39 -18.37 -0.96
C ALA A 225 1.87 -18.29 -0.60
N LYS A 226 2.37 -19.18 0.28
CA LYS A 226 3.78 -19.26 0.70
C LYS A 226 4.76 -19.49 -0.47
N HIS A 227 4.30 -20.09 -1.55
CA HIS A 227 5.15 -20.47 -2.69
C HIS A 227 5.05 -19.49 -3.87
N GLN A 228 4.34 -18.38 -3.74
CA GLN A 228 4.10 -17.44 -4.84
C GLN A 228 5.23 -16.40 -5.07
N GLY A 229 6.21 -16.33 -4.19
CA GLY A 229 7.39 -15.47 -4.31
C GLY A 229 8.66 -16.15 -4.81
N ARG A 230 8.58 -17.42 -5.22
CA ARG A 230 9.73 -18.18 -5.72
C ARG A 230 9.67 -18.36 -7.22
#